data_172b5f15d987ba383b1c5dbf11a77515
#
_entry.id   172b5f15d987ba383b1c5dbf11a77515
#
_cell.length_a   1.000
_cell.length_b   1.000
_cell.length_c   1.000
_cell.angle_alpha   90.00
_cell.angle_beta   90.00
_cell.angle_gamma   90.00
#
_symmetry.space_group_name_H-M   'P 1'
#
loop_
_entity.id
_entity.type
_entity.pdbx_description
1 polymer ?
#
loop_
_entity_poly.entity_id
_entity_poly.type
_entity_poly.pdbx_seq_one_letter_code
_entity_poly.pdbx_strand_id
1 'polypeptide(L)'
;LFATEAFRAGWFEMQDEGSQLVAALVQAKPGDKGVDFCAGAGGKTLALSAQMENRGRILAWDTAGKRLGQMKPRLGRAGVSNVQARVLKSERDNVVKRHRDSADWVLLDVPCTGTGTWRRSPDLRRRTTPEALAEVQAYQRAILESAARLVKSGGRLIYATCSILPEENEQQVEAFLGDHDSITRIGDDLRLYPHTHGTDGFYGAVLQKA
;
A
#
# COMPACT_ATOMS: atom_id res chain seq x y z
N LEU A 1 22.20 -13.71 2.98
CA LEU A 1 21.91 -12.27 2.83
C LEU A 1 21.77 -11.57 4.19
N PHE A 2 20.89 -12.03 5.08
CA PHE A 2 20.59 -11.38 6.38
C PHE A 2 21.77 -11.34 7.36
N ALA A 3 22.80 -12.17 7.17
CA ALA A 3 24.02 -12.18 7.97
C ALA A 3 25.13 -11.25 7.43
N THR A 4 24.94 -10.63 6.26
CA THR A 4 25.94 -9.73 5.67
C THR A 4 26.04 -8.41 6.43
N GLU A 5 27.22 -7.81 6.42
CA GLU A 5 27.45 -6.48 6.99
C GLU A 5 26.56 -5.42 6.32
N ALA A 6 26.43 -5.45 5.00
CA ALA A 6 25.58 -4.54 4.23
C ALA A 6 24.11 -4.58 4.67
N PHE A 7 23.55 -5.78 4.93
CA PHE A 7 22.19 -5.89 5.46
C PHE A 7 22.09 -5.34 6.89
N ARG A 8 23.05 -5.66 7.75
CA ARG A 8 23.06 -5.17 9.15
C ARG A 8 23.23 -3.66 9.21
N ALA A 9 24.02 -3.08 8.29
CA ALA A 9 24.20 -1.64 8.15
C ALA A 9 23.02 -0.92 7.49
N GLY A 10 21.99 -1.66 7.04
CA GLY A 10 20.77 -1.08 6.47
C GLY A 10 20.89 -0.57 5.03
N TRP A 11 21.91 -1.02 4.28
CA TRP A 11 22.14 -0.57 2.92
C TRP A 11 21.09 -1.08 1.94
N PHE A 12 20.39 -2.16 2.26
CA PHE A 12 19.30 -2.70 1.45
C PHE A 12 18.25 -3.42 2.27
N GLU A 13 17.06 -3.57 1.68
CA GLU A 13 15.95 -4.40 2.14
C GLU A 13 15.58 -5.43 1.08
N MET A 14 15.11 -6.60 1.53
CA MET A 14 14.57 -7.61 0.63
C MET A 14 13.11 -7.33 0.36
N GLN A 15 12.77 -7.10 -0.90
CA GLN A 15 11.40 -6.84 -1.34
C GLN A 15 11.19 -7.41 -2.74
N ASP A 16 10.01 -8.01 -3.00
CA ASP A 16 9.62 -8.44 -4.33
C ASP A 16 9.59 -7.25 -5.30
N GLU A 17 10.05 -7.45 -6.52
CA GLU A 17 10.13 -6.40 -7.54
C GLU A 17 8.77 -5.76 -7.82
N GLY A 18 7.70 -6.57 -7.92
CA GLY A 18 6.35 -6.04 -8.11
C GLY A 18 5.90 -5.13 -6.95
N SER A 19 6.29 -5.47 -5.71
CA SER A 19 6.05 -4.61 -4.55
C SER A 19 6.84 -3.29 -4.61
N GLN A 20 8.05 -3.30 -5.17
CA GLN A 20 8.84 -2.09 -5.41
C GLN A 20 8.20 -1.22 -6.50
N LEU A 21 7.70 -1.82 -7.59
CA LEU A 21 6.98 -1.12 -8.65
C LEU A 21 5.69 -0.45 -8.13
N VAL A 22 4.94 -1.12 -7.25
CA VAL A 22 3.79 -0.49 -6.57
C VAL A 22 4.22 0.73 -5.74
N ALA A 23 5.32 0.65 -5.00
CA ALA A 23 5.84 1.82 -4.28
C ALA A 23 6.28 2.94 -5.25
N ALA A 24 6.83 2.59 -6.41
CA ALA A 24 7.24 3.57 -7.44
C ALA A 24 6.06 4.32 -8.06
N LEU A 25 4.85 3.72 -8.15
CA LEU A 25 3.64 4.40 -8.62
C LEU A 25 3.29 5.62 -7.77
N VAL A 26 3.65 5.63 -6.49
CA VAL A 26 3.39 6.76 -5.59
C VAL A 26 4.13 8.00 -6.05
N GLN A 27 5.33 7.89 -6.65
CA GLN A 27 6.21 8.99 -7.03
C GLN A 27 6.38 10.00 -5.88
N ALA A 28 6.62 9.47 -4.68
CA ALA A 28 6.80 10.29 -3.48
C ALA A 28 8.01 11.22 -3.64
N LYS A 29 7.88 12.45 -3.18
CA LYS A 29 8.94 13.48 -3.31
C LYS A 29 9.45 13.90 -1.93
N PRO A 30 10.72 14.32 -1.85
CA PRO A 30 11.24 14.95 -0.64
C PRO A 30 10.37 16.13 -0.18
N GLY A 31 9.96 16.09 1.09
CA GLY A 31 9.09 17.11 1.67
C GLY A 31 7.60 16.77 1.69
N ASP A 32 7.15 15.76 0.95
CA ASP A 32 5.75 15.33 0.94
C ASP A 32 5.26 14.90 2.33
N LYS A 33 3.97 15.02 2.54
CA LYS A 33 3.23 14.36 3.61
C LYS A 33 2.41 13.23 3.01
N GLY A 34 2.83 12.00 3.26
CA GLY A 34 2.17 10.81 2.75
C GLY A 34 1.53 9.94 3.83
N VAL A 35 0.61 9.09 3.41
CA VAL A 35 0.02 8.05 4.25
C VAL A 35 0.16 6.69 3.58
N ASP A 36 0.79 5.74 4.27
CA ASP A 36 0.76 4.31 3.94
C ASP A 36 -0.31 3.68 4.85
N PHE A 37 -1.50 3.46 4.31
CA PHE A 37 -2.70 3.15 5.12
C PHE A 37 -2.79 1.68 5.54
N CYS A 38 -2.14 0.78 4.81
CA CYS A 38 -2.05 -0.65 5.12
C CYS A 38 -0.58 -1.08 5.19
N ALA A 39 0.19 -0.38 6.02
CA ALA A 39 1.65 -0.39 6.00
C ALA A 39 2.30 -1.74 6.37
N GLY A 40 1.58 -2.61 7.07
CA GLY A 40 2.08 -3.92 7.46
C GLY A 40 3.43 -3.86 8.18
N ALA A 41 4.40 -4.63 7.72
CA ALA A 41 5.76 -4.65 8.25
C ALA A 41 6.68 -3.55 7.67
N GLY A 42 6.15 -2.62 6.87
CA GLY A 42 6.85 -1.42 6.42
C GLY A 42 7.71 -1.57 5.16
N GLY A 43 7.50 -2.62 4.36
CA GLY A 43 8.29 -2.80 3.13
C GLY A 43 8.14 -1.64 2.15
N LYS A 44 6.90 -1.28 1.81
CA LYS A 44 6.61 -0.13 0.94
C LYS A 44 6.91 1.20 1.63
N THR A 45 6.62 1.31 2.93
CA THR A 45 6.99 2.50 3.74
C THR A 45 8.48 2.84 3.64
N LEU A 46 9.37 1.83 3.71
CA LEU A 46 10.81 2.00 3.57
C LEU A 46 11.20 2.48 2.15
N ALA A 47 10.62 1.88 1.12
CA ALA A 47 10.84 2.30 -0.26
C ALA A 47 10.39 3.76 -0.49
N LEU A 48 9.24 4.15 0.07
CA LEU A 48 8.72 5.52 0.00
C LEU A 48 9.62 6.50 0.77
N SER A 49 10.10 6.13 1.95
CA SER A 49 11.06 6.96 2.69
C SER A 49 12.37 7.19 1.91
N ALA A 50 12.85 6.16 1.20
CA ALA A 50 14.02 6.28 0.32
C ALA A 50 13.75 7.24 -0.85
N GLN A 51 12.59 7.13 -1.53
CA GLN A 51 12.19 8.07 -2.59
C GLN A 51 12.11 9.52 -2.08
N MET A 52 11.66 9.69 -0.84
CA MET A 52 11.59 10.99 -0.18
C MET A 52 12.94 11.47 0.39
N GLU A 53 14.03 10.74 0.19
CA GLU A 53 15.35 11.06 0.77
C GLU A 53 15.27 11.27 2.28
N ASN A 54 14.44 10.50 2.98
CA ASN A 54 14.17 10.63 4.42
C ASN A 54 13.69 12.04 4.85
N ARG A 55 13.07 12.80 3.95
CA ARG A 55 12.55 14.17 4.16
C ARG A 55 11.02 14.18 4.06
N GLY A 56 10.36 15.13 4.73
CA GLY A 56 8.90 15.17 4.81
C GLY A 56 8.35 14.25 5.91
N ARG A 57 7.17 13.67 5.71
CA ARG A 57 6.52 12.83 6.73
C ARG A 57 5.72 11.70 6.10
N ILE A 58 5.91 10.48 6.57
CA ILE A 58 5.07 9.33 6.25
C ILE A 58 4.30 8.90 7.49
N LEU A 59 2.98 8.86 7.41
CA LEU A 59 2.09 8.26 8.41
C LEU A 59 1.85 6.81 8.00
N ALA A 60 2.49 5.87 8.68
CA ALA A 60 2.38 4.44 8.40
C ALA A 60 1.35 3.81 9.34
N TRP A 61 0.17 3.48 8.82
CA TRP A 61 -0.96 2.99 9.60
C TRP A 61 -1.33 1.55 9.21
N ASP A 62 -1.76 0.77 10.20
CA ASP A 62 -2.29 -0.57 10.00
C ASP A 62 -3.18 -0.97 11.18
N THR A 63 -4.16 -1.82 10.96
CA THR A 63 -4.96 -2.42 12.04
C THR A 63 -4.26 -3.61 12.70
N ALA A 64 -3.32 -4.26 11.99
CA ALA A 64 -2.56 -5.41 12.46
C ALA A 64 -1.32 -4.99 13.28
N GLY A 65 -1.53 -4.64 14.55
CA GLY A 65 -0.48 -4.12 15.43
C GLY A 65 0.77 -5.02 15.53
N LYS A 66 0.61 -6.36 15.49
CA LYS A 66 1.74 -7.30 15.50
C LYS A 66 2.62 -7.16 14.24
N ARG A 67 2.01 -6.98 13.06
CA ARG A 67 2.74 -6.74 11.81
C ARG A 67 3.43 -5.38 11.82
N LEU A 68 2.71 -4.34 12.23
CA LEU A 68 3.23 -2.98 12.32
C LEU A 68 4.42 -2.87 13.28
N GLY A 69 4.40 -3.63 14.38
CA GLY A 69 5.51 -3.70 15.33
C GLY A 69 6.84 -4.19 14.72
N GLN A 70 6.79 -4.96 13.64
CA GLN A 70 7.98 -5.43 12.91
C GLN A 70 8.65 -4.30 12.10
N MET A 71 7.96 -3.20 11.85
CA MET A 71 8.50 -2.05 11.12
C MET A 71 9.60 -1.33 11.90
N LYS A 72 9.46 -1.16 13.21
CA LYS A 72 10.38 -0.35 14.04
C LYS A 72 11.86 -0.77 13.91
N PRO A 73 12.23 -2.05 14.06
CA PRO A 73 13.64 -2.47 13.90
C PRO A 73 14.15 -2.28 12.46
N ARG A 74 13.29 -2.37 11.45
CA ARG A 74 13.65 -2.16 10.04
C ARG A 74 13.93 -0.68 9.77
N LEU A 75 13.07 0.24 10.25
CA LEU A 75 13.30 1.69 10.17
C LEU A 75 14.61 2.08 10.85
N GLY A 76 14.87 1.55 12.06
CA GLY A 76 16.13 1.82 12.79
C GLY A 76 17.36 1.33 12.03
N ARG A 77 17.31 0.12 11.45
CA ARG A 77 18.42 -0.41 10.63
C ARG A 77 18.68 0.45 9.39
N ALA A 78 17.63 0.91 8.71
CA ALA A 78 17.72 1.73 7.50
C ALA A 78 17.99 3.23 7.78
N GLY A 79 18.11 3.65 9.03
CA GLY A 79 18.32 5.05 9.40
C GLY A 79 17.14 5.98 9.08
N VAL A 80 15.92 5.42 8.96
CA VAL A 80 14.71 6.17 8.60
C VAL A 80 14.15 6.91 9.81
N SER A 81 13.94 8.22 9.68
CA SER A 81 13.43 9.09 10.73
C SER A 81 12.13 9.84 10.39
N ASN A 82 11.69 9.83 9.12
CA ASN A 82 10.52 10.57 8.65
C ASN A 82 9.20 9.77 8.73
N VAL A 83 9.20 8.58 9.36
CA VAL A 83 8.04 7.68 9.46
C VAL A 83 7.44 7.69 10.86
N GLN A 84 6.12 7.81 10.95
CA GLN A 84 5.34 7.67 12.17
C GLN A 84 4.36 6.50 12.06
N ALA A 85 4.67 5.40 12.73
CA ALA A 85 3.83 4.21 12.75
C ALA A 85 2.71 4.34 13.79
N ARG A 86 1.49 3.92 13.44
CA ARG A 86 0.33 3.91 14.33
C ARG A 86 -0.61 2.75 14.02
N VAL A 87 -1.01 2.04 15.09
CA VAL A 87 -2.08 1.04 15.00
C VAL A 87 -3.43 1.75 14.99
N LEU A 88 -4.24 1.45 13.97
CA LEU A 88 -5.63 1.90 13.86
C LEU A 88 -6.55 0.90 14.57
N LYS A 89 -7.66 1.39 15.11
CA LYS A 89 -8.74 0.52 15.64
C LYS A 89 -9.55 -0.14 14.52
N SER A 90 -9.74 0.58 13.42
CA SER A 90 -10.37 0.15 12.17
C SER A 90 -10.02 1.15 11.06
N GLU A 91 -10.49 0.89 9.84
CA GLU A 91 -10.40 1.82 8.71
C GLU A 91 -11.11 3.16 9.01
N ARG A 92 -12.05 3.18 9.96
CA ARG A 92 -12.83 4.36 10.37
C ARG A 92 -12.28 5.04 11.64
N ASP A 93 -11.04 4.76 12.03
CA ASP A 93 -10.43 5.38 13.23
C ASP A 93 -10.54 6.92 13.19
N ASN A 94 -10.74 7.53 14.34
CA ASN A 94 -10.86 8.99 14.44
C ASN A 94 -9.61 9.75 13.94
N VAL A 95 -8.46 9.11 13.86
CA VAL A 95 -7.26 9.73 13.29
C VAL A 95 -7.45 10.05 11.81
N VAL A 96 -8.21 9.25 11.06
CA VAL A 96 -8.52 9.50 9.65
C VAL A 96 -9.24 10.85 9.51
N LYS A 97 -10.24 11.10 10.35
CA LYS A 97 -10.98 12.39 10.35
C LYS A 97 -10.07 13.58 10.63
N ARG A 98 -9.09 13.43 11.55
CA ARG A 98 -8.15 14.50 11.92
C ARG A 98 -7.14 14.84 10.83
N HIS A 99 -6.88 13.92 9.91
CA HIS A 99 -5.93 14.10 8.81
C HIS A 99 -6.63 14.29 7.45
N ARG A 100 -7.92 14.61 7.47
CA ARG A 100 -8.69 14.86 6.24
C ARG A 100 -8.02 15.93 5.39
N ASP A 101 -8.04 15.73 4.06
CA ASP A 101 -7.57 16.66 3.04
C ASP A 101 -6.14 17.19 3.29
N SER A 102 -5.23 16.34 3.80
CA SER A 102 -3.91 16.79 4.23
C SER A 102 -2.72 16.03 3.62
N ALA A 103 -2.96 14.93 2.93
CA ALA A 103 -1.91 14.09 2.35
C ALA A 103 -1.67 14.44 0.87
N ASP A 104 -0.40 14.57 0.49
CA ASP A 104 0.03 14.70 -0.90
C ASP A 104 -0.22 13.41 -1.66
N TRP A 105 -0.05 12.27 -0.98
CA TRP A 105 -0.36 10.95 -1.49
C TRP A 105 -0.83 10.00 -0.38
N VAL A 106 -1.66 9.05 -0.76
CA VAL A 106 -2.09 7.93 0.09
C VAL A 106 -1.88 6.63 -0.67
N LEU A 107 -1.11 5.72 -0.10
CA LEU A 107 -0.93 4.36 -0.61
C LEU A 107 -1.85 3.41 0.14
N LEU A 108 -2.60 2.62 -0.63
CA LEU A 108 -3.46 1.53 -0.19
C LEU A 108 -2.95 0.21 -0.77
N ASP A 109 -2.00 -0.45 -0.10
CA ASP A 109 -1.65 -1.84 -0.36
C ASP A 109 -2.62 -2.71 0.43
N VAL A 110 -3.85 -2.83 -0.08
CA VAL A 110 -4.99 -3.35 0.70
C VAL A 110 -4.87 -4.86 0.97
N PRO A 111 -5.44 -5.33 2.09
CA PRO A 111 -5.66 -6.77 2.30
C PRO A 111 -6.42 -7.36 1.11
N CYS A 112 -5.93 -8.49 0.61
CA CYS A 112 -6.50 -9.18 -0.56
C CYS A 112 -6.34 -10.69 -0.42
N THR A 113 -6.92 -11.46 -1.34
CA THR A 113 -6.78 -12.92 -1.37
C THR A 113 -5.33 -13.38 -1.60
N GLY A 114 -4.47 -12.50 -2.13
CA GLY A 114 -3.07 -12.80 -2.40
C GLY A 114 -2.85 -13.79 -3.53
N THR A 115 -3.79 -13.91 -4.47
CA THR A 115 -3.72 -14.87 -5.59
C THR A 115 -2.46 -14.69 -6.45
N GLY A 116 -1.91 -13.49 -6.52
CA GLY A 116 -0.66 -13.20 -7.22
C GLY A 116 0.59 -13.75 -6.52
N THR A 117 0.48 -14.18 -5.25
CA THR A 117 1.62 -14.65 -4.44
C THR A 117 1.61 -16.17 -4.19
N TRP A 118 0.71 -16.93 -4.81
CA TRP A 118 0.59 -18.37 -4.56
C TRP A 118 1.87 -19.16 -4.81
N ARG A 119 2.76 -18.64 -5.66
CA ARG A 119 4.11 -19.21 -5.87
C ARG A 119 4.90 -19.32 -4.58
N ARG A 120 4.76 -18.32 -3.69
CA ARG A 120 5.47 -18.23 -2.40
C ARG A 120 4.60 -18.66 -1.22
N SER A 121 3.29 -18.57 -1.36
CA SER A 121 2.30 -18.83 -0.31
C SER A 121 1.18 -19.72 -0.83
N PRO A 122 1.46 -21.00 -1.15
CA PRO A 122 0.48 -21.90 -1.79
C PRO A 122 -0.71 -22.25 -0.89
N ASP A 123 -0.59 -22.06 0.42
CA ASP A 123 -1.67 -22.25 1.40
C ASP A 123 -2.83 -21.24 1.20
N LEU A 124 -2.56 -20.06 0.66
CA LEU A 124 -3.58 -19.06 0.36
C LEU A 124 -4.62 -19.59 -0.63
N ARG A 125 -4.24 -20.48 -1.55
CA ARG A 125 -5.17 -21.10 -2.51
C ARG A 125 -6.33 -21.80 -1.80
N ARG A 126 -6.09 -22.46 -0.67
CA ARG A 126 -7.12 -23.17 0.11
C ARG A 126 -8.07 -22.22 0.84
N ARG A 127 -7.64 -20.99 1.08
CA ARG A 127 -8.41 -19.95 1.80
C ARG A 127 -9.18 -19.04 0.86
N THR A 128 -8.89 -19.10 -0.44
CA THR A 128 -9.59 -18.31 -1.46
C THR A 128 -10.86 -19.05 -1.86
N THR A 129 -11.97 -18.70 -1.19
CA THR A 129 -13.32 -19.16 -1.54
C THR A 129 -14.15 -17.98 -2.03
N PRO A 130 -15.29 -18.21 -2.72
CA PRO A 130 -16.18 -17.11 -3.12
C PRO A 130 -16.62 -16.22 -1.96
N GLU A 131 -16.92 -16.82 -0.80
CA GLU A 131 -17.34 -16.09 0.41
C GLU A 131 -16.20 -15.23 0.94
N ALA A 132 -14.97 -15.78 1.06
CA ALA A 132 -13.79 -15.04 1.50
C ALA A 132 -13.44 -13.91 0.54
N LEU A 133 -13.64 -14.11 -0.77
CA LEU A 133 -13.47 -13.08 -1.78
C LEU A 133 -14.48 -11.93 -1.56
N ALA A 134 -15.76 -12.25 -1.37
CA ALA A 134 -16.79 -11.24 -1.14
C ALA A 134 -16.53 -10.42 0.14
N GLU A 135 -16.10 -11.06 1.24
CA GLU A 135 -15.72 -10.38 2.50
C GLU A 135 -14.54 -9.43 2.29
N VAL A 136 -13.50 -9.88 1.60
CA VAL A 136 -12.31 -9.07 1.33
C VAL A 136 -12.64 -7.89 0.44
N GLN A 137 -13.47 -8.06 -0.60
CA GLN A 137 -13.92 -6.97 -1.48
C GLN A 137 -14.67 -5.88 -0.70
N ALA A 138 -15.59 -6.27 0.19
CA ALA A 138 -16.31 -5.33 1.04
C ALA A 138 -15.35 -4.53 1.94
N TYR A 139 -14.32 -5.20 2.48
CA TYR A 139 -13.31 -4.55 3.32
C TYR A 139 -12.39 -3.61 2.50
N GLN A 140 -11.98 -4.02 1.30
CA GLN A 140 -11.20 -3.18 0.37
C GLN A 140 -11.96 -1.90 0.03
N ARG A 141 -13.27 -2.02 -0.25
CA ARG A 141 -14.13 -0.86 -0.51
C ARG A 141 -14.17 0.09 0.70
N ALA A 142 -14.38 -0.43 1.91
CA ALA A 142 -14.43 0.38 3.12
C ALA A 142 -13.10 1.11 3.40
N ILE A 143 -11.96 0.47 3.12
CA ILE A 143 -10.62 1.08 3.21
C ILE A 143 -10.48 2.20 2.18
N LEU A 144 -10.83 1.96 0.92
CA LEU A 144 -10.74 2.91 -0.17
C LEU A 144 -11.56 4.18 0.11
N GLU A 145 -12.82 4.01 0.53
CA GLU A 145 -13.71 5.09 0.95
C GLU A 145 -13.17 5.92 2.11
N SER A 146 -12.55 5.26 3.07
CA SER A 146 -12.01 5.94 4.25
C SER A 146 -10.74 6.72 3.92
N ALA A 147 -9.83 6.10 3.18
CA ALA A 147 -8.53 6.66 2.85
C ALA A 147 -8.60 7.80 1.84
N ALA A 148 -9.55 7.78 0.90
CA ALA A 148 -9.78 8.87 -0.06
C ALA A 148 -10.01 10.23 0.62
N ARG A 149 -10.54 10.22 1.85
CA ARG A 149 -10.75 11.44 2.65
C ARG A 149 -9.44 12.11 3.10
N LEU A 150 -8.33 11.39 3.10
CA LEU A 150 -7.02 11.89 3.53
C LEU A 150 -6.35 12.72 2.45
N VAL A 151 -6.66 12.42 1.19
CA VAL A 151 -6.02 13.01 0.02
C VAL A 151 -6.47 14.47 -0.11
N LYS A 152 -5.51 15.40 -0.20
CA LYS A 152 -5.79 16.81 -0.49
C LYS A 152 -6.18 17.01 -1.95
N SER A 153 -6.74 18.18 -2.30
CA SER A 153 -6.94 18.58 -3.71
C SER A 153 -5.60 18.55 -4.45
N GLY A 154 -5.58 17.99 -5.66
CA GLY A 154 -4.39 17.71 -6.46
C GLY A 154 -3.53 16.54 -5.98
N GLY A 155 -3.86 15.95 -4.82
CA GLY A 155 -3.13 14.80 -4.26
C GLY A 155 -3.49 13.48 -4.94
N ARG A 156 -2.71 12.44 -4.66
CA ARG A 156 -2.84 11.12 -5.30
C ARG A 156 -3.27 10.04 -4.32
N LEU A 157 -4.13 9.16 -4.78
CA LEU A 157 -4.56 7.94 -4.10
C LEU A 157 -4.11 6.75 -4.93
N ILE A 158 -3.28 5.92 -4.38
CA ILE A 158 -2.76 4.73 -5.05
C ILE A 158 -3.42 3.50 -4.43
N TYR A 159 -4.21 2.79 -5.23
CA TYR A 159 -4.82 1.53 -4.85
C TYR A 159 -4.00 0.37 -5.40
N ALA A 160 -3.63 -0.57 -4.56
CA ALA A 160 -2.84 -1.72 -4.98
C ALA A 160 -3.22 -2.99 -4.23
N THR A 161 -3.06 -4.13 -4.90
CA THR A 161 -3.22 -5.49 -4.35
C THR A 161 -2.11 -6.41 -4.82
N CYS A 162 -1.87 -7.49 -4.10
CA CYS A 162 -1.12 -8.64 -4.62
C CYS A 162 -2.07 -9.74 -5.13
N SER A 163 -3.21 -9.36 -5.69
CA SER A 163 -4.17 -10.24 -6.35
C SER A 163 -4.12 -10.09 -7.87
N ILE A 164 -4.46 -11.17 -8.59
CA ILE A 164 -4.64 -11.16 -10.04
C ILE A 164 -6.14 -11.22 -10.43
N LEU A 165 -7.04 -11.16 -9.45
CA LEU A 165 -8.47 -11.22 -9.67
C LEU A 165 -9.03 -9.83 -10.03
N PRO A 166 -9.75 -9.69 -11.16
CA PRO A 166 -10.36 -8.42 -11.56
C PRO A 166 -11.30 -7.84 -10.49
N GLU A 167 -11.96 -8.72 -9.74
CA GLU A 167 -12.91 -8.39 -8.68
C GLU A 167 -12.27 -7.63 -7.50
N GLU A 168 -10.98 -7.84 -7.24
CA GLU A 168 -10.21 -7.13 -6.21
C GLU A 168 -9.45 -5.93 -6.78
N ASN A 169 -9.38 -5.81 -8.10
CA ASN A 169 -8.53 -4.89 -8.84
C ASN A 169 -9.37 -3.81 -9.55
N GLU A 170 -9.42 -3.87 -10.88
CA GLU A 170 -10.10 -2.84 -11.69
C GLU A 170 -11.57 -2.68 -11.34
N GLN A 171 -12.29 -3.74 -10.98
CA GLN A 171 -13.71 -3.62 -10.62
C GLN A 171 -13.91 -2.83 -9.33
N GLN A 172 -12.98 -2.92 -8.34
CA GLN A 172 -13.01 -2.07 -7.15
C GLN A 172 -12.78 -0.61 -7.49
N VAL A 173 -11.80 -0.35 -8.36
CA VAL A 173 -11.46 1.03 -8.77
C VAL A 173 -12.58 1.64 -9.60
N GLU A 174 -13.14 0.93 -10.56
CA GLU A 174 -14.24 1.39 -11.40
C GLU A 174 -15.50 1.70 -10.59
N ALA A 175 -15.88 0.78 -9.70
CA ALA A 175 -17.01 1.00 -8.81
C ALA A 175 -16.80 2.22 -7.89
N PHE A 176 -15.58 2.42 -7.36
CA PHE A 176 -15.24 3.58 -6.55
C PHE A 176 -15.31 4.88 -7.35
N LEU A 177 -14.76 4.92 -8.56
CA LEU A 177 -14.80 6.10 -9.42
C LEU A 177 -16.23 6.48 -9.84
N GLY A 178 -17.10 5.47 -10.03
CA GLY A 178 -18.52 5.69 -10.33
C GLY A 178 -19.29 6.43 -9.23
N ASP A 179 -18.79 6.36 -7.97
CA ASP A 179 -19.42 7.05 -6.82
C ASP A 179 -18.71 8.35 -6.43
N HIS A 180 -17.60 8.73 -7.13
CA HIS A 180 -16.73 9.85 -6.73
C HIS A 180 -16.29 10.74 -7.91
N ASP A 181 -17.16 11.63 -8.37
CA ASP A 181 -16.90 12.52 -9.52
C ASP A 181 -15.66 13.42 -9.35
N SER A 182 -15.26 13.69 -8.11
CA SER A 182 -14.07 14.50 -7.79
C SER A 182 -12.75 13.74 -7.84
N ILE A 183 -12.78 12.45 -8.17
CA ILE A 183 -11.58 11.60 -8.26
C ILE A 183 -11.50 11.01 -9.66
N THR A 184 -10.34 11.11 -10.29
CA THR A 184 -10.11 10.59 -11.65
C THR A 184 -8.92 9.65 -11.68
N ARG A 185 -8.90 8.70 -12.61
CA ARG A 185 -7.75 7.82 -12.87
C ARG A 185 -6.67 8.58 -13.62
N ILE A 186 -5.39 8.35 -13.30
CA ILE A 186 -4.24 8.91 -14.00
C ILE A 186 -3.40 7.79 -14.60
N GLY A 187 -3.19 7.84 -15.91
CA GLY A 187 -2.37 6.88 -16.65
C GLY A 187 -2.97 5.48 -16.67
N ASP A 188 -2.14 4.52 -17.07
CA ASP A 188 -2.51 3.11 -17.15
C ASP A 188 -2.28 2.40 -15.81
N ASP A 189 -3.12 1.40 -15.53
CA ASP A 189 -2.95 0.56 -14.36
C ASP A 189 -1.72 -0.35 -14.50
N LEU A 190 -0.97 -0.50 -13.44
CA LEU A 190 0.06 -1.54 -13.32
C LEU A 190 -0.61 -2.91 -13.20
N ARG A 191 -0.26 -3.82 -14.09
CA ARG A 191 -0.68 -5.24 -14.03
C ARG A 191 0.53 -6.13 -14.18
N LEU A 192 0.86 -6.86 -13.12
CA LEU A 192 1.96 -7.82 -13.11
C LEU A 192 1.41 -9.23 -12.94
N TYR A 193 1.90 -10.14 -13.76
CA TYR A 193 1.55 -11.55 -13.73
C TYR A 193 2.83 -12.38 -13.61
N PRO A 194 2.87 -13.40 -12.72
CA PRO A 194 4.07 -14.20 -12.49
C PRO A 194 4.63 -14.87 -13.75
N HIS A 195 3.75 -15.31 -14.64
CA HIS A 195 4.13 -16.01 -15.88
C HIS A 195 4.68 -15.08 -16.97
N THR A 196 4.42 -13.79 -16.90
CA THR A 196 4.83 -12.81 -17.91
C THR A 196 6.00 -11.95 -17.45
N HIS A 197 6.00 -11.57 -16.16
CA HIS A 197 6.94 -10.58 -15.62
C HIS A 197 8.00 -11.19 -14.70
N GLY A 198 7.86 -12.46 -14.30
CA GLY A 198 8.79 -13.11 -13.37
C GLY A 198 8.70 -12.65 -11.91
N THR A 199 7.88 -11.64 -11.62
CA THR A 199 7.58 -11.13 -10.27
C THR A 199 6.40 -11.89 -9.64
N ASP A 200 6.02 -11.54 -8.42
CA ASP A 200 4.67 -11.86 -7.95
C ASP A 200 3.62 -11.08 -8.76
N GLY A 201 2.36 -11.56 -8.71
CA GLY A 201 1.25 -10.84 -9.32
C GLY A 201 0.87 -9.61 -8.48
N PHE A 202 0.75 -8.48 -9.15
CA PHE A 202 0.31 -7.22 -8.54
C PHE A 202 -0.61 -6.44 -9.47
N TYR A 203 -1.50 -5.70 -8.85
CA TYR A 203 -2.26 -4.65 -9.49
C TYR A 203 -1.97 -3.31 -8.79
N GLY A 204 -2.00 -2.21 -9.54
CA GLY A 204 -1.89 -0.87 -9.00
C GLY A 204 -2.53 0.18 -9.90
N ALA A 205 -3.40 1.01 -9.33
CA ALA A 205 -4.03 2.14 -10.01
C ALA A 205 -3.68 3.44 -9.30
N VAL A 206 -3.44 4.49 -10.08
CA VAL A 206 -3.20 5.85 -9.57
C VAL A 206 -4.42 6.70 -9.83
N LEU A 207 -4.98 7.26 -8.76
CA LEU A 207 -6.12 8.16 -8.79
C LEU A 207 -5.71 9.55 -8.30
N GLN A 208 -6.34 10.59 -8.83
CA GLN A 208 -6.11 11.98 -8.41
C GLN A 208 -7.41 12.62 -7.96
N LYS A 209 -7.33 13.35 -6.86
CA LYS A 209 -8.43 14.16 -6.37
C LYS A 209 -8.36 15.56 -7.00
N ALA A 210 -9.48 16.02 -7.55
CA ALA A 210 -9.65 17.38 -8.08
C ALA A 210 -9.48 18.46 -6.99
#